data_b97edea46e27918bdb90b4ba3aa9c9fe
#
_entry.id   b97edea46e27918bdb90b4ba3aa9c9fe
#
_cell.length_a   1.000
_cell.length_b   1.000
_cell.length_c   1.000
_cell.angle_alpha   90.00
_cell.angle_beta   90.00
_cell.angle_gamma   90.00
#
_symmetry.space_group_name_H-M   'P 1'
#
loop_
_entity.id
_entity.type
_entity.pdbx_description
1 polymer ?
#
loop_
_entity_poly.entity_id
_entity_poly.type
_entity_poly.pdbx_seq_one_letter_code
_entity_poly.pdbx_strand_id
1 'polypeptide(L)'
;MDKDNAECFTQVASSGDAALLGLGAAAAVAAMQRGEFTAERYATALLEQADRWRDLNAFRTLDRDAVLQAARAADERRRRGGALGRLHGLPVPVKDSVNTRALPTSNGTLSLSGFRPSADAGVIGLLGEEGAIVMGKTNLHELSFGWTSNNETFGAVRNPYDLARSPGGSSGGSAAAVSARMAPLAVAEDTWGSIRLPASFCGIAGFRPSRGRYPDDGIMPLSRHFDQVGPLARFVEDLVLFDRIAARDARAIEPRPVTGMRVAVPAALWAELDPEVERVARHALARLREAGVSVVEIAGSLNEVARAAGIVGTIVAAELRGSVADFLRRHDAGVAFDDLYATLGSNTKNLMDAMVLPPHTPTREAYEAALRERNALAASVAAGMREHRADVLAFPVAMVRAPRIGEETGVTIDGGRTIDAFDALGRNVGLGSCVGMASIVLPAGRADDGMPVGIEFAGLPGGDRDVLAIGLSLERLLGGVEPPAVRA
;
A
#
# COMPACT_ATOMS: atom_id res chain seq x y z
N MET A 1 -35.19 31.40 -32.04
CA MET A 1 -34.44 30.74 -33.08
C MET A 1 -32.98 30.99 -32.72
N ASP A 2 -32.15 30.11 -32.25
CA ASP A 2 -32.20 28.66 -32.13
C ASP A 2 -31.72 28.22 -30.74
N LYS A 3 -32.51 27.33 -30.16
CA LYS A 3 -32.05 26.37 -29.16
C LYS A 3 -31.44 25.22 -29.95
N ASP A 4 -30.42 24.59 -29.37
CA ASP A 4 -29.80 23.32 -29.71
C ASP A 4 -28.30 23.49 -29.98
N ASN A 5 -27.52 23.26 -28.93
CA ASN A 5 -26.33 22.41 -28.94
C ASN A 5 -25.64 22.44 -27.57
N ALA A 6 -26.31 21.86 -26.57
CA ALA A 6 -25.65 21.33 -25.40
C ALA A 6 -25.72 19.79 -25.54
N GLU A 7 -25.00 19.23 -26.50
CA GLU A 7 -24.76 17.81 -26.53
C GLU A 7 -23.86 17.42 -25.37
N CYS A 8 -24.48 16.79 -24.43
CA CYS A 8 -23.97 16.06 -23.30
C CYS A 8 -22.90 15.06 -23.80
N PHE A 9 -21.61 15.36 -23.55
CA PHE A 9 -20.52 14.39 -23.70
C PHE A 9 -20.58 13.33 -22.60
N THR A 10 -21.59 12.48 -22.60
CA THR A 10 -21.55 11.17 -21.98
C THR A 10 -20.89 10.21 -22.97
N GLN A 11 -19.57 10.28 -23.11
CA GLN A 11 -18.85 9.19 -23.75
C GLN A 11 -18.83 8.00 -22.77
N VAL A 12 -19.73 7.05 -23.00
CA VAL A 12 -19.58 5.67 -22.54
C VAL A 12 -18.22 5.18 -23.06
N ALA A 13 -17.33 4.74 -22.14
CA ALA A 13 -16.03 4.19 -22.50
C ALA A 13 -16.23 3.18 -23.64
N SER A 14 -15.50 3.33 -24.76
CA SER A 14 -15.56 2.38 -25.84
C SER A 14 -15.18 1.00 -25.27
N SER A 15 -15.75 -0.08 -25.80
CA SER A 15 -15.44 -1.45 -25.34
C SER A 15 -13.93 -1.74 -25.36
N GLY A 16 -13.17 -1.02 -26.20
CA GLY A 16 -11.71 -1.09 -26.29
C GLY A 16 -10.96 -0.47 -25.09
N ASP A 17 -11.48 0.61 -24.49
CA ASP A 17 -10.81 1.28 -23.37
C ASP A 17 -11.04 0.55 -22.05
N ALA A 18 -12.22 -0.05 -21.85
CA ALA A 18 -12.49 -0.90 -20.71
C ALA A 18 -11.54 -2.11 -20.65
N ALA A 19 -11.20 -2.69 -21.81
CA ALA A 19 -10.22 -3.78 -21.90
C ALA A 19 -8.81 -3.30 -21.51
N LEU A 20 -8.38 -2.12 -21.97
CA LEU A 20 -7.08 -1.54 -21.61
C LEU A 20 -6.96 -1.31 -20.08
N LEU A 21 -7.99 -0.72 -19.48
CA LEU A 21 -8.04 -0.45 -18.03
C LEU A 21 -8.06 -1.74 -17.20
N GLY A 22 -8.46 -2.87 -17.77
CA GLY A 22 -8.45 -4.19 -17.14
C GLY A 22 -7.08 -4.83 -17.06
N LEU A 23 -6.11 -4.41 -17.87
CA LEU A 23 -4.77 -5.03 -17.93
C LEU A 23 -3.98 -4.80 -16.64
N GLY A 24 -3.24 -5.83 -16.20
CA GLY A 24 -2.16 -5.68 -15.24
C GLY A 24 -0.93 -5.00 -15.86
N ALA A 25 0.03 -4.61 -15.02
CA ALA A 25 1.24 -3.92 -15.47
C ALA A 25 2.07 -4.78 -16.44
N ALA A 26 2.30 -6.04 -16.10
CA ALA A 26 3.05 -6.98 -16.94
C ALA A 26 2.38 -7.18 -18.30
N ALA A 27 1.07 -7.39 -18.32
CA ALA A 27 0.30 -7.58 -19.55
C ALA A 27 0.29 -6.32 -20.43
N ALA A 28 0.08 -5.14 -19.81
CA ALA A 28 0.07 -3.85 -20.52
C ALA A 28 1.44 -3.56 -21.16
N VAL A 29 2.54 -3.75 -20.42
CA VAL A 29 3.88 -3.57 -20.97
C VAL A 29 4.16 -4.54 -22.12
N ALA A 30 3.84 -5.82 -21.96
CA ALA A 30 4.03 -6.81 -23.02
C ALA A 30 3.26 -6.46 -24.29
N ALA A 31 2.02 -5.99 -24.16
CA ALA A 31 1.19 -5.55 -25.29
C ALA A 31 1.76 -4.28 -25.96
N MET A 32 2.24 -3.29 -25.19
CA MET A 32 2.91 -2.10 -25.73
C MET A 32 4.21 -2.46 -26.46
N GLN A 33 5.00 -3.38 -25.92
CA GLN A 33 6.23 -3.85 -26.56
C GLN A 33 5.95 -4.56 -27.90
N ARG A 34 4.87 -5.35 -28.00
CA ARG A 34 4.42 -5.97 -29.27
C ARG A 34 3.76 -4.98 -30.22
N GLY A 35 3.44 -3.76 -29.77
CA GLY A 35 2.79 -2.73 -30.58
C GLY A 35 1.30 -2.93 -30.79
N GLU A 36 0.62 -3.69 -29.93
CA GLU A 36 -0.84 -3.89 -29.97
C GLU A 36 -1.57 -2.56 -29.69
N PHE A 37 -0.99 -1.72 -28.87
CA PHE A 37 -1.37 -0.32 -28.67
C PHE A 37 -0.14 0.50 -28.25
N THR A 38 -0.26 1.83 -28.34
CA THR A 38 0.81 2.76 -27.99
C THR A 38 0.79 3.08 -26.49
N ALA A 39 1.97 3.45 -25.92
CA ALA A 39 2.05 3.96 -24.57
C ALA A 39 1.22 5.25 -24.40
N GLU A 40 1.17 6.12 -25.44
CA GLU A 40 0.31 7.31 -25.44
C GLU A 40 -1.17 6.95 -25.30
N ARG A 41 -1.67 5.96 -26.06
CA ARG A 41 -3.07 5.50 -25.95
C ARG A 41 -3.37 4.97 -24.56
N TYR A 42 -2.47 4.15 -24.01
CA TYR A 42 -2.65 3.59 -22.66
C TYR A 42 -2.66 4.67 -21.58
N ALA A 43 -1.67 5.60 -21.64
CA ALA A 43 -1.61 6.73 -20.73
C ALA A 43 -2.86 7.62 -20.82
N THR A 44 -3.37 7.88 -22.03
CA THR A 44 -4.62 8.63 -22.24
C THR A 44 -5.79 7.96 -21.51
N ALA A 45 -6.00 6.64 -21.73
CA ALA A 45 -7.08 5.90 -21.07
C ALA A 45 -6.99 5.96 -19.53
N LEU A 46 -5.77 5.82 -18.96
CA LEU A 46 -5.56 5.93 -17.51
C LEU A 46 -5.83 7.34 -16.97
N LEU A 47 -5.42 8.38 -17.70
CA LEU A 47 -5.66 9.78 -17.34
C LEU A 47 -7.16 10.13 -17.40
N GLU A 48 -7.87 9.66 -18.38
CA GLU A 48 -9.34 9.80 -18.48
C GLU A 48 -10.03 9.06 -17.32
N GLN A 49 -9.54 7.89 -16.96
CA GLN A 49 -10.04 7.17 -15.79
C GLN A 49 -9.81 7.95 -14.50
N ALA A 50 -8.65 8.60 -14.35
CA ALA A 50 -8.39 9.48 -13.21
C ALA A 50 -9.36 10.67 -13.15
N ASP A 51 -9.76 11.23 -14.31
CA ASP A 51 -10.77 12.29 -14.36
C ASP A 51 -12.16 11.79 -13.94
N ARG A 52 -12.58 10.61 -14.37
CA ARG A 52 -13.86 10.01 -13.96
C ARG A 52 -13.94 9.78 -12.45
N TRP A 53 -12.82 9.50 -11.82
CA TRP A 53 -12.71 9.21 -10.40
C TRP A 53 -12.07 10.35 -9.58
N ARG A 54 -12.08 11.58 -10.08
CA ARG A 54 -11.50 12.75 -9.40
C ARG A 54 -12.00 12.93 -7.96
N ASP A 55 -13.25 12.53 -7.68
CA ASP A 55 -13.87 12.64 -6.37
C ASP A 55 -13.22 11.72 -5.31
N LEU A 56 -12.41 10.74 -5.72
CA LEU A 56 -11.61 9.95 -4.79
C LEU A 56 -10.48 10.75 -4.15
N ASN A 57 -10.10 11.89 -4.73
CA ASN A 57 -8.95 12.69 -4.30
C ASN A 57 -7.67 11.85 -4.18
N ALA A 58 -7.48 10.89 -5.10
CA ALA A 58 -6.38 9.94 -5.07
C ALA A 58 -5.03 10.56 -5.43
N PHE A 59 -5.03 11.64 -6.21
CA PHE A 59 -3.81 12.34 -6.62
C PHE A 59 -3.67 13.70 -5.92
N ARG A 60 -2.48 13.97 -5.42
CA ARG A 60 -2.06 15.29 -4.95
C ARG A 60 -1.56 16.15 -6.12
N THR A 61 -0.82 15.53 -7.04
CA THR A 61 -0.28 16.17 -8.23
C THR A 61 -0.39 15.21 -9.40
N LEU A 62 -0.94 15.67 -10.51
CA LEU A 62 -1.07 14.92 -11.76
C LEU A 62 -0.77 15.87 -12.92
N ASP A 63 0.36 15.65 -13.61
CA ASP A 63 0.76 16.44 -14.78
C ASP A 63 0.48 15.65 -16.06
N ARG A 64 -0.70 15.87 -16.64
CA ARG A 64 -1.18 15.15 -17.82
C ARG A 64 -0.25 15.33 -19.04
N ASP A 65 0.21 16.55 -19.27
CA ASP A 65 1.02 16.86 -20.45
C ASP A 65 2.39 16.18 -20.35
N ALA A 66 3.00 16.22 -19.17
CA ALA A 66 4.27 15.51 -18.91
C ALA A 66 4.13 14.00 -19.08
N VAL A 67 3.04 13.40 -18.59
CA VAL A 67 2.77 11.96 -18.76
C VAL A 67 2.62 11.60 -20.23
N LEU A 68 1.82 12.34 -20.99
CA LEU A 68 1.62 12.10 -22.43
C LEU A 68 2.89 12.33 -23.23
N GLN A 69 3.69 13.35 -22.90
CA GLN A 69 4.97 13.58 -23.53
C GLN A 69 5.94 12.40 -23.31
N ALA A 70 6.02 11.90 -22.07
CA ALA A 70 6.84 10.73 -21.74
C ALA A 70 6.35 9.46 -22.46
N ALA A 71 5.05 9.27 -22.58
CA ALA A 71 4.45 8.15 -23.29
C ALA A 71 4.78 8.19 -24.80
N ARG A 72 4.69 9.37 -25.45
CA ARG A 72 5.12 9.58 -26.84
C ARG A 72 6.60 9.26 -27.03
N ALA A 73 7.45 9.68 -26.10
CA ALA A 73 8.88 9.37 -26.14
C ALA A 73 9.16 7.86 -26.01
N ALA A 74 8.38 7.15 -25.21
CA ALA A 74 8.43 5.69 -25.13
C ALA A 74 8.04 5.04 -26.48
N ASP A 75 6.95 5.48 -27.10
CA ASP A 75 6.53 5.00 -28.42
C ASP A 75 7.58 5.24 -29.50
N GLU A 76 8.25 6.40 -29.46
CA GLU A 76 9.33 6.72 -30.40
C GLU A 76 10.53 5.77 -30.19
N ARG A 77 10.92 5.50 -28.92
CA ARG A 77 11.98 4.55 -28.63
C ARG A 77 11.68 3.17 -29.20
N ARG A 78 10.44 2.68 -29.03
CA ARG A 78 10.02 1.41 -29.60
C ARG A 78 10.09 1.41 -31.14
N ARG A 79 9.58 2.46 -31.82
CA ARG A 79 9.62 2.56 -33.29
C ARG A 79 11.06 2.57 -33.85
N ARG A 80 12.01 3.12 -33.10
CA ARG A 80 13.44 3.12 -33.49
C ARG A 80 14.15 1.79 -33.22
N GLY A 81 13.45 0.79 -32.68
CA GLY A 81 14.07 -0.49 -32.34
C GLY A 81 15.03 -0.45 -31.14
N GLY A 82 14.90 0.54 -30.27
CA GLY A 82 15.70 0.62 -29.05
C GLY A 82 15.38 -0.49 -28.06
N ALA A 83 16.32 -0.78 -27.16
CA ALA A 83 16.08 -1.69 -26.06
C ALA A 83 14.95 -1.17 -25.17
N LEU A 84 14.01 -2.05 -24.86
CA LEU A 84 12.82 -1.75 -24.06
C LEU A 84 12.96 -2.36 -22.67
N GLY A 85 12.77 -1.53 -21.65
CA GLY A 85 12.79 -1.99 -20.27
C GLY A 85 11.51 -2.73 -19.88
N ARG A 86 11.53 -3.36 -18.72
CA ARG A 86 10.43 -4.19 -18.17
C ARG A 86 9.18 -3.40 -17.77
N LEU A 87 9.27 -2.06 -17.69
CA LEU A 87 8.16 -1.13 -17.43
C LEU A 87 8.00 -0.12 -18.58
N HIS A 88 8.46 -0.48 -19.78
CA HIS A 88 8.46 0.41 -20.93
C HIS A 88 7.11 1.09 -21.16
N GLY A 89 7.08 2.42 -21.01
CA GLY A 89 5.92 3.25 -21.27
C GLY A 89 4.78 3.13 -20.25
N LEU A 90 4.99 2.46 -19.12
CA LEU A 90 3.97 2.26 -18.10
C LEU A 90 3.85 3.46 -17.17
N PRO A 91 2.67 4.14 -17.07
CA PRO A 91 2.43 5.16 -16.06
C PRO A 91 2.29 4.53 -14.66
N VAL A 92 3.07 5.02 -13.70
CA VAL A 92 3.11 4.53 -12.31
C VAL A 92 2.90 5.70 -11.35
N PRO A 93 1.79 5.76 -10.61
CA PRO A 93 1.59 6.69 -9.51
C PRO A 93 2.58 6.45 -8.37
N VAL A 94 3.04 7.52 -7.74
CA VAL A 94 4.03 7.48 -6.67
C VAL A 94 3.48 8.17 -5.43
N LYS A 95 3.48 7.50 -4.28
CA LYS A 95 3.07 8.10 -3.00
C LYS A 95 3.84 9.40 -2.73
N ASP A 96 3.16 10.42 -2.25
CA ASP A 96 3.75 11.76 -2.09
C ASP A 96 4.75 11.89 -0.93
N SER A 97 5.09 10.78 -0.27
CA SER A 97 6.22 10.64 0.67
C SER A 97 7.53 10.22 -0.01
N VAL A 98 7.48 9.81 -1.29
CA VAL A 98 8.62 9.31 -2.05
C VAL A 98 9.10 10.39 -3.02
N ASN A 99 10.36 10.76 -2.95
CA ASN A 99 10.97 11.83 -3.76
C ASN A 99 10.91 11.51 -5.26
N THR A 100 10.45 12.50 -6.01
CA THR A 100 10.53 12.54 -7.48
C THR A 100 11.08 13.90 -7.90
N ARG A 101 12.15 13.92 -8.67
CA ARG A 101 12.78 15.18 -9.12
C ARG A 101 11.85 16.04 -9.96
N ALA A 102 10.99 15.42 -10.76
CA ALA A 102 10.11 16.14 -11.68
C ALA A 102 8.91 16.80 -11.00
N LEU A 103 8.44 16.28 -9.86
CA LEU A 103 7.22 16.74 -9.18
C LEU A 103 7.52 17.13 -7.74
N PRO A 104 6.74 18.05 -7.14
CA PRO A 104 6.85 18.33 -5.71
C PRO A 104 6.60 17.06 -4.87
N THR A 105 7.24 16.98 -3.71
CA THR A 105 7.02 15.95 -2.70
C THR A 105 6.62 16.61 -1.38
N SER A 106 5.32 16.68 -1.13
CA SER A 106 4.78 17.39 0.04
C SER A 106 4.62 16.53 1.28
N ASN A 107 4.68 15.22 1.14
CA ASN A 107 4.31 14.27 2.20
C ASN A 107 2.93 14.57 2.83
N GLY A 108 2.03 15.11 2.03
CA GLY A 108 0.69 15.51 2.47
C GLY A 108 0.65 16.73 3.39
N THR A 109 1.74 17.49 3.54
CA THR A 109 1.84 18.64 4.44
C THR A 109 1.88 19.97 3.70
N LEU A 110 1.31 21.01 4.30
CA LEU A 110 1.25 22.34 3.70
C LEU A 110 2.64 22.95 3.53
N SER A 111 3.50 22.87 4.54
CA SER A 111 4.82 23.46 4.55
C SER A 111 5.76 22.90 3.48
N LEU A 112 5.54 21.66 3.05
CA LEU A 112 6.31 21.02 1.96
C LEU A 112 5.61 21.06 0.60
N SER A 113 4.49 21.76 0.45
CA SER A 113 3.69 21.76 -0.79
C SER A 113 4.48 22.20 -2.03
N GLY A 114 5.51 23.01 -1.86
CA GLY A 114 6.42 23.50 -2.92
C GLY A 114 7.77 22.78 -2.94
N PHE A 115 8.06 21.88 -2.03
CA PHE A 115 9.35 21.22 -1.95
C PHE A 115 9.58 20.32 -3.17
N ARG A 116 10.65 20.60 -3.95
CA ARG A 116 11.09 19.80 -5.09
C ARG A 116 12.43 19.14 -4.77
N PRO A 117 12.46 17.81 -4.65
CA PRO A 117 13.70 17.08 -4.44
C PRO A 117 14.70 17.29 -5.58
N SER A 118 15.99 17.32 -5.27
CA SER A 118 17.08 17.43 -6.28
C SER A 118 17.29 16.13 -7.06
N ALA A 119 16.82 14.99 -6.51
CA ALA A 119 16.94 13.66 -7.10
C ALA A 119 15.68 12.81 -6.87
N ASP A 120 15.49 11.82 -7.71
CA ASP A 120 14.52 10.78 -7.48
C ASP A 120 14.97 9.87 -6.31
N ALA A 121 14.02 9.28 -5.58
CA ALA A 121 14.31 8.19 -4.66
C ALA A 121 14.92 7.01 -5.43
N GLY A 122 15.80 6.24 -4.78
CA GLY A 122 16.50 5.14 -5.44
C GLY A 122 15.57 4.14 -6.12
N VAL A 123 14.45 3.81 -5.49
CA VAL A 123 13.43 2.94 -6.11
C VAL A 123 12.83 3.55 -7.38
N ILE A 124 12.59 4.85 -7.40
CA ILE A 124 12.04 5.55 -8.58
C ILE A 124 13.06 5.56 -9.72
N GLY A 125 14.35 5.77 -9.41
CA GLY A 125 15.43 5.64 -10.38
C GLY A 125 15.45 4.26 -11.05
N LEU A 126 15.33 3.19 -10.27
CA LEU A 126 15.29 1.81 -10.78
C LEU A 126 14.08 1.55 -11.70
N LEU A 127 12.90 2.03 -11.32
CA LEU A 127 11.71 1.91 -12.16
C LEU A 127 11.86 2.73 -13.46
N GLY A 128 12.46 3.91 -13.37
CA GLY A 128 12.75 4.78 -14.52
C GLY A 128 13.77 4.17 -15.50
N GLU A 129 14.82 3.50 -15.01
CA GLU A 129 15.77 2.73 -15.82
C GLU A 129 15.07 1.66 -16.67
N GLU A 130 13.98 1.09 -16.14
CA GLU A 130 13.15 0.10 -16.84
C GLU A 130 12.00 0.74 -17.67
N GLY A 131 11.98 2.06 -17.78
CA GLY A 131 11.08 2.79 -18.67
C GLY A 131 9.70 3.12 -18.08
N ALA A 132 9.54 3.05 -16.76
CA ALA A 132 8.34 3.56 -16.09
C ALA A 132 8.21 5.09 -16.25
N ILE A 133 6.97 5.55 -16.33
CA ILE A 133 6.62 6.97 -16.36
C ILE A 133 6.02 7.34 -14.99
N VAL A 134 6.59 8.31 -14.30
CA VAL A 134 5.96 8.85 -13.08
C VAL A 134 4.65 9.51 -13.50
N MET A 135 3.52 8.89 -13.15
CA MET A 135 2.19 9.39 -13.53
C MET A 135 1.78 10.62 -12.74
N GLY A 136 2.16 10.65 -11.48
CA GLY A 136 1.81 11.72 -10.54
C GLY A 136 2.13 11.34 -9.11
N LYS A 137 1.85 12.25 -8.18
CA LYS A 137 2.01 12.04 -6.74
C LYS A 137 0.65 11.73 -6.12
N THR A 138 0.55 10.59 -5.43
CA THR A 138 -0.73 10.18 -4.81
C THR A 138 -0.89 10.79 -3.42
N ASN A 139 -2.12 11.18 -3.10
CA ASN A 139 -2.49 11.71 -1.80
C ASN A 139 -2.38 10.62 -0.72
N LEU A 140 -2.21 11.03 0.52
CA LEU A 140 -1.86 10.13 1.63
C LEU A 140 -2.36 10.70 2.96
N HIS A 141 -2.30 9.90 4.03
CA HIS A 141 -2.41 10.45 5.38
C HIS A 141 -1.25 11.41 5.63
N GLU A 142 -1.55 12.58 6.17
CA GLU A 142 -0.57 13.65 6.37
C GLU A 142 0.66 13.14 7.13
N LEU A 143 1.86 13.46 6.62
CA LEU A 143 3.15 13.01 7.15
C LEU A 143 3.31 11.48 7.20
N SER A 144 2.51 10.74 6.44
CA SER A 144 2.42 9.26 6.52
C SER A 144 2.08 8.72 7.92
N PHE A 145 1.66 9.59 8.85
CA PHE A 145 1.48 9.28 10.27
C PHE A 145 0.00 9.08 10.63
N GLY A 146 -0.57 7.98 10.13
CA GLY A 146 -1.95 7.54 10.39
C GLY A 146 -2.44 6.53 9.36
N TRP A 147 -3.64 5.96 9.58
CA TRP A 147 -4.14 4.76 8.87
C TRP A 147 -5.38 5.00 8.01
N THR A 148 -5.88 6.24 7.90
CA THR A 148 -7.16 6.51 7.23
C THR A 148 -7.03 7.31 5.94
N SER A 149 -5.89 7.94 5.67
CA SER A 149 -5.70 8.91 4.57
C SER A 149 -6.70 10.07 4.60
N ASN A 150 -7.21 10.40 5.82
CA ASN A 150 -7.99 11.61 6.06
C ASN A 150 -7.02 12.79 6.21
N ASN A 151 -6.62 13.37 5.09
CA ASN A 151 -5.71 14.51 5.04
C ASN A 151 -6.51 15.81 5.16
N GLU A 152 -6.34 16.56 6.25
CA GLU A 152 -7.08 17.81 6.47
C GLU A 152 -6.55 18.96 5.60
N THR A 153 -5.28 18.89 5.18
CA THR A 153 -4.64 19.93 4.35
C THR A 153 -5.09 19.87 2.89
N PHE A 154 -5.16 18.65 2.31
CA PHE A 154 -5.46 18.45 0.89
C PHE A 154 -6.76 17.68 0.65
N GLY A 155 -7.53 17.44 1.69
CA GLY A 155 -8.76 16.68 1.66
C GLY A 155 -8.55 15.18 1.80
N ALA A 156 -9.54 14.50 2.37
CA ALA A 156 -9.54 13.06 2.55
C ALA A 156 -9.48 12.32 1.22
N VAL A 157 -8.71 11.24 1.18
CA VAL A 157 -8.84 10.23 0.12
C VAL A 157 -10.06 9.38 0.42
N ARG A 158 -10.81 9.03 -0.61
CA ARG A 158 -12.06 8.26 -0.48
C ARG A 158 -11.89 6.85 -1.02
N ASN A 159 -12.65 5.92 -0.45
CA ASN A 159 -12.64 4.53 -0.87
C ASN A 159 -13.45 4.36 -2.18
N PRO A 160 -12.92 3.68 -3.22
CA PRO A 160 -13.64 3.47 -4.47
C PRO A 160 -14.92 2.66 -4.35
N TYR A 161 -15.05 1.83 -3.32
CA TYR A 161 -16.28 1.04 -3.07
C TYR A 161 -17.36 1.83 -2.33
N ASP A 162 -16.96 2.76 -1.45
CA ASP A 162 -17.87 3.67 -0.73
C ASP A 162 -17.16 4.99 -0.42
N LEU A 163 -17.60 6.08 -1.04
CA LEU A 163 -16.95 7.40 -0.89
C LEU A 163 -17.06 8.00 0.53
N ALA A 164 -17.93 7.46 1.37
CA ALA A 164 -18.02 7.87 2.77
C ALA A 164 -17.00 7.18 3.67
N ARG A 165 -16.27 6.20 3.11
CA ARG A 165 -15.30 5.40 3.84
C ARG A 165 -13.86 5.72 3.44
N SER A 166 -12.95 5.42 4.36
CA SER A 166 -11.50 5.50 4.17
C SER A 166 -11.01 4.41 3.22
N PRO A 167 -10.03 4.69 2.32
CA PRO A 167 -9.34 3.67 1.55
C PRO A 167 -8.26 2.95 2.37
N GLY A 168 -8.13 3.27 3.66
CA GLY A 168 -6.97 2.93 4.47
C GLY A 168 -5.83 3.92 4.32
N GLY A 169 -4.78 3.76 5.08
CA GLY A 169 -3.63 4.66 5.10
C GLY A 169 -2.33 3.98 5.59
N SER A 170 -1.25 4.71 5.39
CA SER A 170 -1.17 6.08 4.86
C SER A 170 -1.13 6.15 3.32
N SER A 171 -0.99 5.05 2.56
CA SER A 171 -0.91 5.04 1.09
C SER A 171 -2.28 4.95 0.40
N GLY A 172 -3.32 5.62 0.96
CA GLY A 172 -4.69 5.50 0.47
C GLY A 172 -4.88 5.94 -0.98
N GLY A 173 -4.22 7.03 -1.40
CA GLY A 173 -4.29 7.51 -2.78
C GLY A 173 -3.71 6.51 -3.78
N SER A 174 -2.57 5.86 -3.44
CA SER A 174 -1.99 4.81 -4.29
C SER A 174 -2.93 3.61 -4.44
N ALA A 175 -3.54 3.17 -3.33
CA ALA A 175 -4.47 2.05 -3.37
C ALA A 175 -5.78 2.39 -4.10
N ALA A 176 -6.35 3.57 -3.84
CA ALA A 176 -7.56 4.04 -4.53
C ALA A 176 -7.33 4.16 -6.04
N ALA A 177 -6.17 4.68 -6.48
CA ALA A 177 -5.82 4.79 -7.90
C ALA A 177 -5.74 3.41 -8.57
N VAL A 178 -5.11 2.41 -7.94
CA VAL A 178 -5.01 1.05 -8.48
C VAL A 178 -6.37 0.36 -8.49
N SER A 179 -7.14 0.44 -7.42
CA SER A 179 -8.47 -0.17 -7.30
C SER A 179 -9.45 0.40 -8.31
N ALA A 180 -9.45 1.72 -8.50
CA ALA A 180 -10.29 2.41 -9.51
C ALA A 180 -9.74 2.31 -10.94
N ARG A 181 -8.68 1.52 -11.18
CA ARG A 181 -8.06 1.30 -12.50
C ARG A 181 -7.50 2.57 -13.15
N MET A 182 -7.11 3.57 -12.38
CA MET A 182 -6.35 4.73 -12.87
C MET A 182 -4.90 4.36 -13.18
N ALA A 183 -4.41 3.26 -12.61
CA ALA A 183 -3.11 2.65 -12.90
C ALA A 183 -3.13 1.16 -12.56
N PRO A 184 -2.30 0.32 -13.21
CA PRO A 184 -2.22 -1.11 -12.87
C PRO A 184 -1.34 -1.38 -11.64
N LEU A 185 -0.38 -0.50 -11.37
CA LEU A 185 0.66 -0.62 -10.35
C LEU A 185 0.93 0.77 -9.76
N ALA A 186 1.20 0.86 -8.46
CA ALA A 186 1.60 2.10 -7.79
C ALA A 186 2.72 1.86 -6.77
N VAL A 187 3.53 2.90 -6.53
CA VAL A 187 4.53 2.93 -5.45
C VAL A 187 3.87 3.42 -4.17
N ALA A 188 4.12 2.71 -3.08
CA ALA A 188 3.64 2.99 -1.73
C ALA A 188 4.77 2.77 -0.71
N GLU A 189 4.52 3.06 0.57
CA GLU A 189 5.44 2.69 1.65
C GLU A 189 4.66 2.27 2.90
N ASP A 190 5.29 1.50 3.78
CA ASP A 190 4.69 0.87 4.95
C ASP A 190 5.66 0.89 6.12
N THR A 191 5.34 1.64 7.15
CA THR A 191 5.99 1.58 8.45
C THR A 191 5.22 0.64 9.37
N TRP A 192 3.91 0.90 9.48
CA TRP A 192 2.99 0.16 10.34
C TRP A 192 1.66 -0.04 9.62
N GLY A 193 1.69 -0.82 8.54
CA GLY A 193 0.49 -1.20 7.80
C GLY A 193 0.15 -0.34 6.58
N SER A 194 0.96 0.65 6.22
CA SER A 194 0.57 1.67 5.22
C SER A 194 0.56 1.21 3.75
N ILE A 195 0.98 -0.01 3.43
CA ILE A 195 0.67 -0.73 2.18
C ILE A 195 -0.49 -1.67 2.43
N ARG A 196 -0.45 -2.41 3.54
CA ARG A 196 -1.31 -3.55 3.82
C ARG A 196 -2.75 -3.15 4.09
N LEU A 197 -2.99 -2.13 4.92
CA LEU A 197 -4.33 -1.61 5.18
C LEU A 197 -5.01 -1.08 3.91
N PRO A 198 -4.37 -0.18 3.13
CA PRO A 198 -4.96 0.28 1.87
C PRO A 198 -5.21 -0.84 0.86
N ALA A 199 -4.32 -1.84 0.77
CA ALA A 199 -4.54 -3.01 -0.09
C ALA A 199 -5.82 -3.77 0.32
N SER A 200 -5.98 -4.02 1.63
CA SER A 200 -7.16 -4.69 2.19
C SER A 200 -8.46 -3.92 1.90
N PHE A 201 -8.50 -2.63 2.25
CA PHE A 201 -9.72 -1.84 2.17
C PHE A 201 -10.12 -1.43 0.75
N CYS A 202 -9.15 -1.44 -0.17
CA CYS A 202 -9.40 -1.19 -1.59
C CYS A 202 -9.49 -2.47 -2.45
N GLY A 203 -9.45 -3.67 -1.84
CA GLY A 203 -9.65 -4.93 -2.53
C GLY A 203 -8.59 -5.24 -3.59
N ILE A 204 -7.34 -4.91 -3.34
CA ILE A 204 -6.20 -5.13 -4.24
C ILE A 204 -5.07 -5.90 -3.54
N ALA A 205 -4.08 -6.34 -4.30
CA ALA A 205 -2.88 -6.93 -3.75
C ALA A 205 -1.86 -5.86 -3.31
N GLY A 206 -1.15 -6.12 -2.20
CA GLY A 206 -0.08 -5.28 -1.72
C GLY A 206 1.08 -6.10 -1.18
N PHE A 207 2.31 -5.66 -1.41
CA PHE A 207 3.49 -6.35 -0.93
C PHE A 207 4.36 -5.42 -0.08
N ARG A 208 4.55 -5.80 1.19
CA ARG A 208 5.52 -5.22 2.09
C ARG A 208 6.76 -6.11 2.14
N PRO A 209 7.90 -5.67 1.57
CA PRO A 209 9.11 -6.49 1.57
C PRO A 209 9.77 -6.57 2.95
N SER A 210 10.69 -7.50 3.10
CA SER A 210 11.63 -7.53 4.22
C SER A 210 12.46 -6.24 4.22
N ARG A 211 12.86 -5.81 5.42
CA ARG A 211 13.65 -4.59 5.57
C ARG A 211 14.96 -4.67 4.76
N GLY A 212 15.24 -3.57 4.04
CA GLY A 212 16.47 -3.45 3.23
C GLY A 212 16.45 -4.23 1.92
N ARG A 213 15.29 -4.79 1.51
CA ARG A 213 15.19 -5.45 0.20
C ARG A 213 15.23 -4.47 -0.96
N TYR A 214 14.63 -3.29 -0.81
CA TYR A 214 14.65 -2.23 -1.81
C TYR A 214 15.41 -1.01 -1.27
N PRO A 215 15.93 -0.12 -2.15
CA PRO A 215 16.47 1.17 -1.73
C PRO A 215 15.41 1.99 -0.98
N ASP A 216 15.78 2.60 0.15
CA ASP A 216 14.93 3.42 1.01
C ASP A 216 15.34 4.90 1.02
N ASP A 217 16.37 5.28 0.27
CA ASP A 217 16.80 6.67 0.11
C ASP A 217 15.75 7.52 -0.62
N GLY A 218 15.61 8.77 -0.21
CA GLY A 218 14.63 9.70 -0.79
C GLY A 218 13.19 9.43 -0.38
N ILE A 219 12.95 8.69 0.71
CA ILE A 219 11.63 8.45 1.29
C ILE A 219 11.55 9.17 2.62
N MET A 220 10.46 9.93 2.86
CA MET A 220 10.25 10.61 4.15
C MET A 220 10.12 9.57 5.26
N PRO A 221 11.04 9.51 6.23
CA PRO A 221 11.08 8.44 7.20
C PRO A 221 10.19 8.73 8.42
N LEU A 222 9.56 7.68 8.95
CA LEU A 222 8.99 7.65 10.30
C LEU A 222 9.89 6.89 11.26
N SER A 223 10.38 5.72 10.82
CA SER A 223 11.25 4.85 11.64
C SER A 223 12.25 4.09 10.78
N ARG A 224 13.52 4.25 11.09
CA ARG A 224 14.59 3.48 10.45
C ARG A 224 14.49 1.96 10.67
N HIS A 225 13.68 1.51 11.64
CA HIS A 225 13.51 0.09 11.95
C HIS A 225 12.38 -0.55 11.16
N PHE A 226 11.41 0.25 10.67
CA PHE A 226 10.17 -0.33 10.12
C PHE A 226 9.83 0.13 8.71
N ASP A 227 10.33 1.28 8.26
CA ASP A 227 9.94 1.83 6.96
C ASP A 227 10.37 0.92 5.81
N GLN A 228 9.44 0.62 4.92
CA GLN A 228 9.65 -0.14 3.71
C GLN A 228 8.86 0.46 2.55
N VAL A 229 9.51 0.71 1.42
CA VAL A 229 8.80 0.99 0.17
C VAL A 229 8.33 -0.33 -0.45
N GLY A 230 7.18 -0.29 -1.13
CA GLY A 230 6.68 -1.47 -1.82
C GLY A 230 5.53 -1.15 -2.77
N PRO A 231 5.11 -2.15 -3.58
CA PRO A 231 4.08 -2.00 -4.58
C PRO A 231 2.67 -2.26 -4.07
N LEU A 232 1.72 -1.59 -4.71
CA LEU A 232 0.30 -1.92 -4.73
C LEU A 232 -0.11 -2.24 -6.17
N ALA A 233 -0.81 -3.33 -6.40
CA ALA A 233 -1.25 -3.74 -7.74
C ALA A 233 -2.56 -4.55 -7.66
N ARG A 234 -3.22 -4.76 -8.81
CA ARG A 234 -4.39 -5.64 -8.86
C ARG A 234 -4.03 -7.12 -8.88
N PHE A 235 -2.84 -7.45 -9.39
CA PHE A 235 -2.38 -8.82 -9.58
C PHE A 235 -1.01 -9.05 -8.93
N VAL A 236 -0.81 -10.24 -8.38
CA VAL A 236 0.47 -10.62 -7.74
C VAL A 236 1.61 -10.66 -8.75
N GLU A 237 1.34 -10.98 -10.02
CA GLU A 237 2.32 -10.93 -11.11
C GLU A 237 2.97 -9.54 -11.23
N ASP A 238 2.19 -8.48 -11.05
CA ASP A 238 2.67 -7.09 -11.08
C ASP A 238 3.53 -6.74 -9.86
N LEU A 239 3.20 -7.30 -8.68
CA LEU A 239 4.06 -7.20 -7.49
C LEU A 239 5.40 -7.91 -7.72
N VAL A 240 5.38 -9.08 -8.36
CA VAL A 240 6.59 -9.83 -8.76
C VAL A 240 7.42 -9.04 -9.76
N LEU A 241 6.78 -8.40 -10.75
CA LEU A 241 7.46 -7.53 -11.71
C LEU A 241 8.18 -6.38 -11.02
N PHE A 242 7.49 -5.69 -10.09
CA PHE A 242 8.08 -4.62 -9.29
C PHE A 242 9.26 -5.13 -8.43
N ASP A 243 9.06 -6.24 -7.71
CA ASP A 243 10.08 -6.82 -6.84
C ASP A 243 11.38 -7.14 -7.59
N ARG A 244 11.26 -7.76 -8.76
CA ARG A 244 12.43 -8.11 -9.58
C ARG A 244 13.22 -6.89 -10.05
N ILE A 245 12.57 -5.75 -10.20
CA ILE A 245 13.20 -4.47 -10.57
C ILE A 245 13.82 -3.81 -9.34
N ALA A 246 13.02 -3.58 -8.31
CA ALA A 246 13.42 -2.85 -7.12
C ALA A 246 14.52 -3.58 -6.30
N ALA A 247 14.49 -4.93 -6.27
CA ALA A 247 15.51 -5.75 -5.64
C ALA A 247 16.70 -6.06 -6.57
N ARG A 248 16.67 -5.61 -7.85
CA ARG A 248 17.66 -5.97 -8.88
C ARG A 248 17.86 -7.49 -9.00
N ASP A 249 16.80 -8.26 -8.82
CA ASP A 249 16.80 -9.72 -8.90
C ASP A 249 16.13 -10.21 -10.20
N ALA A 250 16.92 -10.62 -11.16
CA ALA A 250 16.41 -11.07 -12.46
C ALA A 250 15.80 -12.49 -12.46
N ARG A 251 15.99 -13.27 -11.36
CA ARG A 251 15.51 -14.66 -11.27
C ARG A 251 13.99 -14.70 -11.33
N ALA A 252 13.44 -15.65 -12.07
CA ALA A 252 11.98 -15.87 -12.11
C ALA A 252 11.44 -16.28 -10.73
N ILE A 253 10.22 -15.88 -10.44
CA ILE A 253 9.45 -16.34 -9.29
C ILE A 253 8.27 -17.11 -9.86
N GLU A 254 8.27 -18.41 -9.63
CA GLU A 254 7.22 -19.30 -10.09
C GLU A 254 6.20 -19.54 -8.97
N PRO A 255 4.91 -19.77 -9.30
CA PRO A 255 3.90 -20.13 -8.32
C PRO A 255 4.30 -21.36 -7.52
N ARG A 256 4.24 -21.29 -6.20
CA ARG A 256 4.53 -22.42 -5.33
C ARG A 256 3.41 -23.47 -5.40
N PRO A 257 3.68 -24.77 -5.56
CA PRO A 257 2.67 -25.79 -5.47
C PRO A 257 1.92 -25.75 -4.14
N VAL A 258 0.60 -25.85 -4.18
CA VAL A 258 -0.24 -25.83 -2.97
C VAL A 258 -0.08 -27.10 -2.13
N THR A 259 0.26 -28.21 -2.78
CA THR A 259 0.55 -29.48 -2.10
C THR A 259 1.78 -29.32 -1.21
N GLY A 260 1.59 -29.57 0.09
CA GLY A 260 2.64 -29.39 1.09
C GLY A 260 2.80 -27.95 1.61
N MET A 261 2.07 -26.98 1.05
CA MET A 261 2.03 -25.63 1.59
C MET A 261 1.35 -25.63 2.96
N ARG A 262 1.95 -24.96 3.91
CA ARG A 262 1.44 -24.90 5.29
C ARG A 262 1.28 -23.47 5.76
N VAL A 263 0.05 -23.10 6.04
CA VAL A 263 -0.38 -21.76 6.51
C VAL A 263 -0.74 -21.88 7.99
N ALA A 264 -0.10 -21.10 8.83
CA ALA A 264 -0.39 -21.05 10.25
C ALA A 264 -1.29 -19.85 10.59
N VAL A 265 -2.27 -20.09 11.46
CA VAL A 265 -3.31 -19.13 11.85
C VAL A 265 -3.15 -18.79 13.33
N PRO A 266 -2.53 -17.65 13.69
CA PRO A 266 -2.34 -17.23 15.07
C PRO A 266 -3.65 -16.78 15.71
N ALA A 267 -4.18 -17.53 16.66
CA ALA A 267 -5.49 -17.26 17.28
C ALA A 267 -5.63 -15.84 17.83
N ALA A 268 -4.55 -15.26 18.39
CA ALA A 268 -4.56 -13.90 18.93
C ALA A 268 -4.88 -12.80 17.89
N LEU A 269 -4.52 -13.00 16.61
CA LEU A 269 -4.84 -12.05 15.54
C LEU A 269 -6.23 -12.27 14.91
N TRP A 270 -6.95 -13.29 15.37
CA TRP A 270 -8.33 -13.59 14.98
C TRP A 270 -9.34 -13.26 16.09
N ALA A 271 -8.87 -12.79 17.23
CA ALA A 271 -9.74 -12.42 18.35
C ALA A 271 -10.42 -11.07 18.11
N GLU A 272 -11.65 -10.92 18.59
CA GLU A 272 -12.40 -9.65 18.66
C GLU A 272 -12.60 -8.93 17.30
N LEU A 273 -12.62 -9.66 16.21
CA LEU A 273 -12.84 -9.12 14.88
C LEU A 273 -14.29 -8.61 14.72
N ASP A 274 -14.47 -7.70 13.76
CA ASP A 274 -15.79 -7.44 13.16
C ASP A 274 -16.34 -8.77 12.60
N PRO A 275 -17.57 -9.16 12.92
CA PRO A 275 -18.15 -10.43 12.48
C PRO A 275 -18.04 -10.68 10.97
N GLU A 276 -18.20 -9.62 10.15
CA GLU A 276 -18.09 -9.72 8.71
C GLU A 276 -16.63 -9.92 8.24
N VAL A 277 -15.66 -9.26 8.90
CA VAL A 277 -14.23 -9.51 8.64
C VAL A 277 -13.88 -10.96 8.94
N GLU A 278 -14.33 -11.47 10.10
CA GLU A 278 -14.10 -12.86 10.47
C GLU A 278 -14.74 -13.84 9.49
N ARG A 279 -16.00 -13.64 9.15
CA ARG A 279 -16.76 -14.49 8.22
C ARG A 279 -16.05 -14.59 6.85
N VAL A 280 -15.69 -13.45 6.26
CA VAL A 280 -15.05 -13.40 4.93
C VAL A 280 -13.67 -14.02 4.96
N ALA A 281 -12.85 -13.71 5.97
CA ALA A 281 -11.50 -14.26 6.08
C ALA A 281 -11.50 -15.77 6.37
N ARG A 282 -12.42 -16.27 7.20
CA ARG A 282 -12.57 -17.72 7.43
C ARG A 282 -13.05 -18.46 6.18
N HIS A 283 -13.93 -17.85 5.38
CA HIS A 283 -14.33 -18.42 4.09
C HIS A 283 -13.12 -18.53 3.14
N ALA A 284 -12.26 -17.51 3.08
CA ALA A 284 -11.02 -17.60 2.32
C ALA A 284 -10.12 -18.76 2.78
N LEU A 285 -9.92 -18.93 4.10
CA LEU A 285 -9.16 -20.07 4.63
C LEU A 285 -9.81 -21.43 4.29
N ALA A 286 -11.13 -21.52 4.27
CA ALA A 286 -11.85 -22.74 3.89
C ALA A 286 -11.55 -23.12 2.42
N ARG A 287 -11.58 -22.15 1.50
CA ARG A 287 -11.19 -22.35 0.09
C ARG A 287 -9.75 -22.85 -0.06
N LEU A 288 -8.82 -22.33 0.76
CA LEU A 288 -7.44 -22.83 0.76
C LEU A 288 -7.36 -24.28 1.23
N ARG A 289 -8.11 -24.67 2.28
CA ARG A 289 -8.17 -26.06 2.74
C ARG A 289 -8.74 -26.99 1.67
N GLU A 290 -9.83 -26.60 1.01
CA GLU A 290 -10.45 -27.35 -0.11
C GLU A 290 -9.48 -27.56 -1.28
N ALA A 291 -8.60 -26.59 -1.54
CA ALA A 291 -7.56 -26.70 -2.55
C ALA A 291 -6.32 -27.53 -2.11
N GLY A 292 -6.32 -28.06 -0.87
CA GLY A 292 -5.24 -28.91 -0.35
C GLY A 292 -4.12 -28.19 0.41
N VAL A 293 -4.29 -26.89 0.73
CA VAL A 293 -3.36 -26.17 1.62
C VAL A 293 -3.57 -26.63 3.06
N SER A 294 -2.50 -26.97 3.77
CA SER A 294 -2.55 -27.29 5.20
C SER A 294 -2.71 -26.01 6.02
N VAL A 295 -3.91 -25.72 6.51
CA VAL A 295 -4.19 -24.56 7.38
C VAL A 295 -4.26 -25.03 8.83
N VAL A 296 -3.33 -24.57 9.67
CA VAL A 296 -3.17 -25.00 11.07
C VAL A 296 -3.41 -23.83 12.02
N GLU A 297 -4.36 -23.97 12.91
CA GLU A 297 -4.56 -23.00 13.98
C GLU A 297 -3.50 -23.16 15.06
N ILE A 298 -2.90 -22.05 15.48
CA ILE A 298 -1.87 -22.02 16.51
C ILE A 298 -2.42 -21.28 17.73
N ALA A 299 -2.58 -22.02 18.84
CA ALA A 299 -2.97 -21.48 20.12
C ALA A 299 -1.75 -21.32 21.04
N GLY A 300 -1.76 -20.31 21.89
CA GLY A 300 -0.86 -20.20 23.05
C GLY A 300 0.47 -19.48 22.79
N SER A 301 1.37 -20.02 22.01
CA SER A 301 2.73 -19.48 21.82
C SER A 301 2.81 -18.12 21.13
N LEU A 302 1.72 -17.72 20.45
CA LEU A 302 1.61 -16.45 19.76
C LEU A 302 0.71 -15.42 20.48
N ASN A 303 0.37 -15.59 21.74
CA ASN A 303 -0.28 -14.53 22.54
C ASN A 303 0.58 -13.25 22.63
N GLU A 304 1.88 -13.39 22.42
CA GLU A 304 2.81 -12.26 22.40
C GLU A 304 2.69 -11.39 21.14
N VAL A 305 2.03 -11.88 20.07
CA VAL A 305 1.89 -11.10 18.84
C VAL A 305 1.06 -9.83 19.04
N ALA A 306 0.12 -9.83 19.97
CA ALA A 306 -0.64 -8.65 20.34
C ALA A 306 0.25 -7.53 20.94
N ARG A 307 1.42 -7.86 21.52
CA ARG A 307 2.40 -6.90 22.03
C ARG A 307 3.14 -6.17 20.91
N ALA A 308 3.14 -6.70 19.70
CA ALA A 308 3.87 -6.14 18.56
C ALA A 308 3.48 -4.68 18.28
N ALA A 309 2.20 -4.35 18.36
CA ALA A 309 1.68 -3.01 18.16
C ALA A 309 2.28 -1.99 19.14
N GLY A 310 2.31 -2.30 20.43
CA GLY A 310 2.91 -1.45 21.46
C GLY A 310 4.42 -1.25 21.29
N ILE A 311 5.14 -2.31 20.90
CA ILE A 311 6.57 -2.25 20.59
C ILE A 311 6.83 -1.31 19.42
N VAL A 312 6.06 -1.47 18.32
CA VAL A 312 6.17 -0.60 17.14
C VAL A 312 5.87 0.85 17.50
N GLY A 313 4.77 1.08 18.23
CA GLY A 313 4.38 2.43 18.68
C GLY A 313 5.47 3.13 19.48
N THR A 314 6.09 2.44 20.47
CA THR A 314 7.18 3.00 21.26
C THR A 314 8.41 3.36 20.41
N ILE A 315 8.80 2.48 19.48
CA ILE A 315 9.98 2.71 18.62
C ILE A 315 9.70 3.86 17.64
N VAL A 316 8.54 3.87 16.97
CA VAL A 316 8.16 4.96 16.05
C VAL A 316 8.10 6.29 16.79
N ALA A 317 7.47 6.34 17.96
CA ALA A 317 7.38 7.57 18.77
C ALA A 317 8.75 8.13 19.15
N ALA A 318 9.71 7.26 19.48
CA ALA A 318 11.07 7.67 19.81
C ALA A 318 11.88 8.17 18.60
N GLU A 319 11.61 7.66 17.40
CA GLU A 319 12.43 7.93 16.20
C GLU A 319 11.88 9.04 15.29
N LEU A 320 10.56 9.22 15.22
CA LEU A 320 9.87 10.01 14.21
C LEU A 320 10.41 11.43 14.12
N ARG A 321 10.44 12.19 15.22
CA ARG A 321 10.88 13.59 15.19
C ARG A 321 12.30 13.74 14.65
N GLY A 322 13.22 12.89 15.13
CA GLY A 322 14.61 12.90 14.69
C GLY A 322 14.76 12.51 13.22
N SER A 323 14.05 11.47 12.80
CA SER A 323 14.10 10.97 11.42
C SER A 323 13.60 12.00 10.42
N VAL A 324 12.46 12.64 10.71
CA VAL A 324 11.90 13.70 9.86
C VAL A 324 12.83 14.91 9.81
N ALA A 325 13.33 15.40 10.96
CA ALA A 325 14.26 16.52 11.00
C ALA A 325 15.54 16.26 10.20
N ASP A 326 16.07 15.04 10.29
CA ASP A 326 17.25 14.63 9.53
C ASP A 326 16.98 14.56 8.01
N PHE A 327 15.81 14.12 7.61
CA PHE A 327 15.40 14.11 6.20
C PHE A 327 15.30 15.54 5.66
N LEU A 328 14.58 16.41 6.35
CA LEU A 328 14.39 17.83 5.94
C LEU A 328 15.74 18.52 5.73
N ARG A 329 16.70 18.28 6.64
CA ARG A 329 18.05 18.85 6.54
C ARG A 329 18.85 18.25 5.38
N ARG A 330 18.82 16.91 5.21
CA ARG A 330 19.61 16.22 4.16
C ARG A 330 19.13 16.55 2.74
N HIS A 331 17.88 16.87 2.58
CA HIS A 331 17.28 17.18 1.28
C HIS A 331 17.06 18.67 1.03
N ASP A 332 17.64 19.54 1.87
CA ASP A 332 17.52 21.01 1.78
C ASP A 332 16.06 21.45 1.60
N ALA A 333 15.16 20.90 2.41
CA ALA A 333 13.72 21.15 2.27
C ALA A 333 13.31 22.59 2.63
N GLY A 334 14.21 23.37 3.23
CA GLY A 334 13.97 24.76 3.61
C GLY A 334 12.98 24.94 4.77
N VAL A 335 12.61 23.86 5.45
CA VAL A 335 11.62 23.83 6.53
C VAL A 335 12.22 23.05 7.72
N ALA A 336 12.12 23.61 8.93
CA ALA A 336 12.47 22.88 10.16
C ALA A 336 11.29 22.01 10.63
N PHE A 337 11.56 21.03 11.50
CA PHE A 337 10.50 20.15 12.03
C PHE A 337 9.39 20.95 12.74
N ASP A 338 9.74 21.94 13.54
CA ASP A 338 8.77 22.73 14.31
C ASP A 338 7.87 23.59 13.39
N ASP A 339 8.41 24.11 12.27
CA ASP A 339 7.63 24.82 11.26
C ASP A 339 6.71 23.86 10.50
N LEU A 340 7.18 22.65 10.19
CA LEU A 340 6.34 21.61 9.59
C LEU A 340 5.22 21.24 10.55
N TYR A 341 5.52 20.95 11.82
CA TYR A 341 4.53 20.62 12.85
C TYR A 341 3.48 21.74 13.02
N ALA A 342 3.89 23.00 12.98
CA ALA A 342 2.98 24.15 13.14
C ALA A 342 1.86 24.17 12.09
N THR A 343 2.11 23.63 10.90
CA THR A 343 1.16 23.63 9.76
C THR A 343 0.39 22.31 9.57
N LEU A 344 0.62 21.29 10.39
CA LEU A 344 -0.11 20.03 10.31
C LEU A 344 -1.59 20.21 10.68
N GLY A 345 -2.44 19.35 10.12
CA GLY A 345 -3.84 19.24 10.49
C GLY A 345 -4.04 18.72 11.92
N SER A 346 -5.22 18.95 12.47
CA SER A 346 -5.54 18.63 13.86
C SER A 346 -5.41 17.15 14.17
N ASN A 347 -5.82 16.26 13.26
CA ASN A 347 -5.72 14.82 13.45
C ASN A 347 -4.28 14.36 13.65
N THR A 348 -3.37 14.81 12.76
CA THR A 348 -1.95 14.47 12.83
C THR A 348 -1.27 15.11 14.04
N LYS A 349 -1.61 16.37 14.36
CA LYS A 349 -1.12 17.04 15.58
C LYS A 349 -1.52 16.28 16.85
N ASN A 350 -2.81 15.97 16.99
CA ASN A 350 -3.32 15.27 18.18
C ASN A 350 -2.61 13.93 18.38
N LEU A 351 -2.37 13.18 17.29
CA LEU A 351 -1.63 11.92 17.35
C LEU A 351 -0.15 12.13 17.73
N MET A 352 0.50 13.17 17.18
CA MET A 352 1.87 13.52 17.56
C MET A 352 1.97 13.95 19.02
N ASP A 353 1.05 14.75 19.50
CA ASP A 353 1.01 15.21 20.91
C ASP A 353 0.79 14.03 21.86
N ALA A 354 -0.07 13.07 21.47
CA ALA A 354 -0.39 11.91 22.30
C ALA A 354 0.74 10.85 22.34
N MET A 355 1.63 10.82 21.34
CA MET A 355 2.60 9.73 21.21
C MET A 355 4.06 10.17 21.12
N VAL A 356 4.35 11.29 20.46
CA VAL A 356 5.70 11.63 19.99
C VAL A 356 6.32 12.79 20.75
N LEU A 357 5.52 13.80 21.06
CA LEU A 357 6.02 15.04 21.69
C LEU A 357 5.96 14.98 23.21
N PRO A 358 6.82 15.75 23.93
CA PRO A 358 6.77 15.80 25.38
C PRO A 358 5.37 16.20 25.91
N PRO A 359 4.89 15.61 27.01
CA PRO A 359 5.61 14.69 27.90
C PRO A 359 5.57 13.21 27.45
N HIS A 360 4.98 12.87 26.29
CA HIS A 360 4.73 11.50 25.83
C HIS A 360 5.90 10.87 25.06
N THR A 361 6.94 11.64 24.74
CA THR A 361 8.16 11.08 24.11
C THR A 361 8.72 9.95 24.95
N PRO A 362 8.91 8.72 24.39
CA PRO A 362 9.50 7.62 25.15
C PRO A 362 10.90 7.97 25.68
N THR A 363 11.19 7.52 26.90
CA THR A 363 12.54 7.66 27.43
C THR A 363 13.52 6.77 26.67
N ARG A 364 14.82 7.04 26.79
CA ARG A 364 15.85 6.20 26.19
C ARG A 364 15.76 4.75 26.68
N GLU A 365 15.51 4.56 27.97
CA GLU A 365 15.34 3.23 28.57
C GLU A 365 14.16 2.48 28.01
N ALA A 366 13.01 3.16 27.80
CA ALA A 366 11.82 2.59 27.19
C ALA A 366 12.08 2.20 25.72
N TYR A 367 12.76 3.05 24.97
CA TYR A 367 13.16 2.76 23.58
C TYR A 367 14.08 1.54 23.48
N GLU A 368 15.15 1.49 24.33
CA GLU A 368 16.08 0.37 24.35
C GLU A 368 15.40 -0.94 24.81
N ALA A 369 14.46 -0.85 25.76
CA ALA A 369 13.62 -1.99 26.16
C ALA A 369 12.75 -2.50 25.00
N ALA A 370 12.08 -1.61 24.28
CA ALA A 370 11.27 -1.96 23.12
C ALA A 370 12.10 -2.63 22.01
N LEU A 371 13.35 -2.19 21.76
CA LEU A 371 14.25 -2.85 20.82
C LEU A 371 14.64 -4.27 21.26
N ARG A 372 14.87 -4.49 22.56
CA ARG A 372 15.13 -5.83 23.10
C ARG A 372 13.90 -6.74 22.95
N GLU A 373 12.71 -6.22 23.31
CA GLU A 373 11.46 -6.95 23.18
C GLU A 373 11.14 -7.29 21.72
N ARG A 374 11.37 -6.37 20.79
CA ARG A 374 11.27 -6.61 19.36
C ARG A 374 12.12 -7.80 18.92
N ASN A 375 13.39 -7.86 19.33
CA ASN A 375 14.28 -8.96 18.96
C ASN A 375 13.84 -10.29 19.59
N ALA A 376 13.36 -10.27 20.82
CA ALA A 376 12.83 -11.45 21.49
C ALA A 376 11.56 -11.97 20.78
N LEU A 377 10.64 -11.07 20.42
CA LEU A 377 9.43 -11.42 19.68
C LEU A 377 9.77 -12.00 18.30
N ALA A 378 10.71 -11.41 17.57
CA ALA A 378 11.15 -11.93 16.27
C ALA A 378 11.72 -13.36 16.39
N ALA A 379 12.51 -13.63 17.42
CA ALA A 379 13.03 -14.97 17.69
C ALA A 379 11.93 -15.97 18.06
N SER A 380 10.96 -15.56 18.86
CA SER A 380 9.79 -16.38 19.27
C SER A 380 8.92 -16.72 18.06
N VAL A 381 8.58 -15.75 17.21
CA VAL A 381 7.81 -15.97 15.98
C VAL A 381 8.53 -16.92 15.03
N ALA A 382 9.82 -16.72 14.83
CA ALA A 382 10.62 -17.62 13.98
C ALA A 382 10.69 -19.05 14.54
N ALA A 383 10.78 -19.21 15.85
CA ALA A 383 10.74 -20.53 16.50
C ALA A 383 9.36 -21.19 16.33
N GLY A 384 8.28 -20.46 16.58
CA GLY A 384 6.92 -20.96 16.40
C GLY A 384 6.62 -21.37 14.95
N MET A 385 7.03 -20.58 13.97
CA MET A 385 6.88 -20.95 12.55
C MET A 385 7.64 -22.22 12.20
N ARG A 386 8.86 -22.41 12.71
CA ARG A 386 9.64 -23.64 12.50
C ARG A 386 9.00 -24.86 13.18
N GLU A 387 8.56 -24.72 14.43
CA GLU A 387 7.88 -25.77 15.19
C GLU A 387 6.67 -26.32 14.44
N HIS A 388 5.86 -25.38 13.93
CA HIS A 388 4.65 -25.71 13.17
C HIS A 388 4.91 -25.96 11.69
N ARG A 389 6.16 -25.89 11.23
CA ARG A 389 6.57 -25.99 9.82
C ARG A 389 5.73 -25.07 8.92
N ALA A 390 5.44 -23.87 9.41
CA ALA A 390 4.65 -22.91 8.69
C ALA A 390 5.48 -22.19 7.62
N ASP A 391 4.94 -22.13 6.41
CA ASP A 391 5.54 -21.32 5.32
C ASP A 391 5.21 -19.84 5.51
N VAL A 392 3.96 -19.56 5.92
CA VAL A 392 3.47 -18.22 6.22
C VAL A 392 2.46 -18.25 7.37
N LEU A 393 2.32 -17.12 8.06
CA LEU A 393 1.19 -16.84 8.94
C LEU A 393 0.06 -16.23 8.12
N ALA A 394 -1.21 -16.50 8.49
CA ALA A 394 -2.37 -15.89 7.86
C ALA A 394 -3.31 -15.27 8.89
N PHE A 395 -3.71 -14.02 8.66
CA PHE A 395 -4.64 -13.28 9.51
C PHE A 395 -5.30 -12.13 8.76
N PRO A 396 -6.51 -11.67 9.18
CA PRO A 396 -7.11 -10.47 8.63
C PRO A 396 -6.20 -9.25 8.84
N VAL A 397 -6.07 -8.39 7.83
CA VAL A 397 -5.18 -7.23 7.89
C VAL A 397 -5.59 -6.25 8.99
N ALA A 398 -6.88 -6.05 9.20
CA ALA A 398 -7.46 -5.21 10.23
C ALA A 398 -8.53 -5.96 11.01
N MET A 399 -8.86 -5.47 12.21
CA MET A 399 -9.97 -6.02 12.99
C MET A 399 -11.33 -5.65 12.42
N VAL A 400 -11.39 -4.62 11.58
CA VAL A 400 -12.60 -3.96 11.10
C VAL A 400 -12.59 -3.83 9.58
N ARG A 401 -13.78 -3.64 8.99
CA ARG A 401 -13.93 -3.14 7.62
C ARG A 401 -13.42 -1.71 7.53
N ALA A 402 -13.25 -1.18 6.30
CA ALA A 402 -12.87 0.20 6.08
C ALA A 402 -13.74 1.17 6.91
N PRO A 403 -13.15 1.97 7.82
CA PRO A 403 -13.89 2.89 8.67
C PRO A 403 -14.50 4.03 7.85
N ARG A 404 -15.50 4.72 8.41
CA ARG A 404 -15.98 5.97 7.83
C ARG A 404 -14.92 7.05 7.99
N ILE A 405 -14.88 7.99 7.04
CA ILE A 405 -14.06 9.20 7.17
C ILE A 405 -14.56 9.95 8.39
N GLY A 406 -13.68 10.28 9.34
CA GLY A 406 -14.00 10.90 10.62
C GLY A 406 -13.95 9.93 11.82
N GLU A 407 -13.78 8.63 11.60
CA GLU A 407 -13.62 7.62 12.67
C GLU A 407 -12.14 7.39 13.00
N GLU A 408 -11.40 8.47 13.33
CA GLU A 408 -9.97 8.41 13.63
C GLU A 408 -9.65 7.95 15.06
N THR A 409 -10.61 8.03 15.99
CA THR A 409 -10.41 7.66 17.40
C THR A 409 -11.04 6.32 17.77
N GLY A 410 -12.08 5.91 17.06
CA GLY A 410 -12.75 4.64 17.31
C GLY A 410 -13.65 4.23 16.14
N VAL A 411 -13.66 2.95 15.83
CA VAL A 411 -14.43 2.37 14.72
C VAL A 411 -15.59 1.57 15.30
N THR A 412 -16.81 1.93 14.88
CA THR A 412 -18.01 1.21 15.29
C THR A 412 -18.28 0.05 14.32
N ILE A 413 -18.38 -1.16 14.86
CA ILE A 413 -18.67 -2.40 14.13
C ILE A 413 -20.12 -2.82 14.30
N ASP A 414 -20.52 -3.86 13.56
CA ASP A 414 -21.87 -4.44 13.69
C ASP A 414 -22.17 -4.88 15.14
N GLY A 415 -23.39 -4.60 15.58
CA GLY A 415 -23.79 -4.79 16.98
C GLY A 415 -23.52 -3.60 17.89
N GLY A 416 -23.00 -2.47 17.35
CA GLY A 416 -22.81 -1.21 18.08
C GLY A 416 -21.59 -1.15 18.99
N ARG A 417 -20.69 -2.14 18.94
CA ARG A 417 -19.43 -2.12 19.69
C ARG A 417 -18.44 -1.17 18.99
N THR A 418 -17.83 -0.27 19.75
CA THR A 418 -16.73 0.58 19.25
C THR A 418 -15.39 -0.01 19.67
N ILE A 419 -14.47 -0.15 18.72
CA ILE A 419 -13.08 -0.57 18.93
C ILE A 419 -12.22 0.67 18.80
N ASP A 420 -11.28 0.86 19.72
CA ASP A 420 -10.27 1.92 19.61
C ASP A 420 -9.57 1.85 18.26
N ALA A 421 -9.37 2.98 17.59
CA ALA A 421 -8.84 3.00 16.23
C ALA A 421 -7.40 2.45 16.14
N PHE A 422 -6.62 2.61 17.21
CA PHE A 422 -5.27 2.08 17.28
C PHE A 422 -5.26 0.54 17.27
N ASP A 423 -6.16 -0.08 18.04
CA ASP A 423 -6.35 -1.53 18.03
C ASP A 423 -6.97 -1.99 16.72
N ALA A 424 -8.05 -1.33 16.28
CA ALA A 424 -8.81 -1.70 15.09
C ALA A 424 -7.94 -1.78 13.82
N LEU A 425 -7.03 -0.83 13.66
CA LEU A 425 -6.20 -0.66 12.46
C LEU A 425 -4.73 -1.08 12.67
N GLY A 426 -4.18 -0.89 13.87
CA GLY A 426 -2.76 -1.08 14.15
C GLY A 426 -2.37 -2.46 14.65
N ARG A 427 -3.28 -3.19 15.36
CA ARG A 427 -2.95 -4.44 16.06
C ARG A 427 -2.41 -5.52 15.12
N ASN A 428 -3.17 -5.88 14.10
CA ASN A 428 -2.83 -7.02 13.24
C ASN A 428 -1.61 -6.73 12.36
N VAL A 429 -1.55 -5.55 11.74
CA VAL A 429 -0.39 -5.13 10.93
C VAL A 429 0.88 -4.90 11.76
N GLY A 430 0.76 -4.75 13.09
CA GLY A 430 1.87 -4.56 14.01
C GLY A 430 2.88 -5.70 13.99
N LEU A 431 2.41 -6.95 13.85
CA LEU A 431 3.30 -8.12 13.86
C LEU A 431 4.30 -8.09 12.71
N GLY A 432 3.82 -7.95 11.47
CA GLY A 432 4.68 -7.92 10.29
C GLY A 432 5.70 -6.79 10.32
N SER A 433 5.31 -5.62 10.84
CA SER A 433 6.20 -4.47 11.04
C SER A 433 7.24 -4.75 12.13
N CYS A 434 6.82 -5.19 13.31
CA CYS A 434 7.68 -5.43 14.46
C CYS A 434 8.78 -6.45 14.14
N VAL A 435 8.42 -7.57 13.54
CA VAL A 435 9.34 -8.67 13.21
C VAL A 435 10.15 -8.39 11.94
N GLY A 436 9.66 -7.49 11.08
CA GLY A 436 10.28 -7.19 9.78
C GLY A 436 9.97 -8.24 8.71
N MET A 437 8.80 -8.86 8.80
CA MET A 437 8.34 -9.92 7.89
C MET A 437 8.15 -9.41 6.47
N ALA A 438 8.41 -10.27 5.48
CA ALA A 438 7.86 -10.11 4.14
C ALA A 438 6.37 -10.45 4.20
N SER A 439 5.51 -9.57 3.71
CA SER A 439 4.06 -9.76 3.79
C SER A 439 3.39 -9.45 2.46
N ILE A 440 2.48 -10.33 2.04
CA ILE A 440 1.58 -10.07 0.93
C ILE A 440 0.14 -10.03 1.44
N VAL A 441 -0.60 -9.02 1.00
CA VAL A 441 -2.04 -8.92 1.23
C VAL A 441 -2.75 -9.30 -0.04
N LEU A 442 -3.77 -10.15 0.11
CA LEU A 442 -4.67 -10.55 -0.97
C LEU A 442 -6.13 -10.27 -0.57
N PRO A 443 -6.99 -9.90 -1.51
CA PRO A 443 -8.41 -9.83 -1.26
C PRO A 443 -8.96 -11.20 -0.84
N ALA A 444 -9.64 -11.26 0.30
CA ALA A 444 -10.30 -12.48 0.81
C ALA A 444 -11.74 -12.62 0.29
N GLY A 445 -12.36 -11.50 -0.05
CA GLY A 445 -13.76 -11.40 -0.48
C GLY A 445 -14.35 -10.04 -0.12
N ARG A 446 -15.68 -9.96 -0.15
CA ARG A 446 -16.46 -8.77 0.23
C ARG A 446 -17.42 -9.10 1.38
N ALA A 447 -17.57 -8.14 2.28
CA ALA A 447 -18.61 -8.15 3.31
C ALA A 447 -19.99 -7.89 2.68
N ASP A 448 -21.07 -8.09 3.44
CA ASP A 448 -22.44 -7.93 2.96
C ASP A 448 -22.76 -6.46 2.57
N ASP A 449 -22.07 -5.49 3.18
CA ASP A 449 -22.13 -4.07 2.78
C ASP A 449 -21.31 -3.75 1.52
N GLY A 450 -20.72 -4.75 0.90
CA GLY A 450 -19.94 -4.64 -0.32
C GLY A 450 -18.48 -4.22 -0.12
N MET A 451 -18.03 -3.97 1.11
CA MET A 451 -16.67 -3.56 1.38
C MET A 451 -15.68 -4.72 1.26
N PRO A 452 -14.52 -4.52 0.64
CA PRO A 452 -13.48 -5.55 0.59
C PRO A 452 -12.92 -5.88 1.97
N VAL A 453 -12.50 -7.13 2.12
CA VAL A 453 -11.73 -7.64 3.26
C VAL A 453 -10.46 -8.27 2.74
N GLY A 454 -9.31 -7.92 3.29
CA GLY A 454 -8.01 -8.47 2.94
C GLY A 454 -7.50 -9.44 4.01
N ILE A 455 -6.74 -10.43 3.55
CA ILE A 455 -5.99 -11.35 4.39
C ILE A 455 -4.49 -11.16 4.13
N GLU A 456 -3.70 -11.06 5.18
CA GLU A 456 -2.23 -10.98 5.13
C GLU A 456 -1.64 -12.38 5.22
N PHE A 457 -0.66 -12.66 4.34
CA PHE A 457 0.21 -13.83 4.41
C PHE A 457 1.63 -13.35 4.67
N ALA A 458 2.13 -13.62 5.87
CA ALA A 458 3.41 -13.10 6.36
C ALA A 458 4.45 -14.21 6.52
N GLY A 459 5.57 -14.10 5.83
CA GLY A 459 6.73 -14.97 5.91
C GLY A 459 7.85 -14.38 6.75
N LEU A 460 8.83 -15.17 7.15
CA LEU A 460 9.98 -14.68 7.91
C LEU A 460 10.82 -13.65 7.10
N PRO A 461 11.53 -12.76 7.78
CA PRO A 461 12.44 -11.82 7.12
C PRO A 461 13.41 -12.53 6.17
N GLY A 462 13.57 -11.99 4.96
CA GLY A 462 14.37 -12.58 3.88
C GLY A 462 13.63 -13.63 3.03
N GLY A 463 12.39 -14.00 3.40
CA GLY A 463 11.54 -14.94 2.66
C GLY A 463 10.71 -14.30 1.54
N ASP A 464 11.09 -13.13 1.06
CA ASP A 464 10.32 -12.33 0.09
C ASP A 464 9.90 -13.10 -1.16
N ARG A 465 10.83 -13.83 -1.76
CA ARG A 465 10.57 -14.62 -2.97
C ARG A 465 9.56 -15.74 -2.73
N ASP A 466 9.68 -16.42 -1.58
CA ASP A 466 8.75 -17.48 -1.19
C ASP A 466 7.35 -16.92 -0.93
N VAL A 467 7.26 -15.77 -0.26
CA VAL A 467 5.98 -15.07 -0.03
C VAL A 467 5.32 -14.66 -1.34
N LEU A 468 6.07 -14.13 -2.31
CA LEU A 468 5.56 -13.80 -3.64
C LEU A 468 5.15 -15.05 -4.41
N ALA A 469 5.94 -16.14 -4.37
CA ALA A 469 5.61 -17.41 -5.00
C ALA A 469 4.33 -18.03 -4.41
N ILE A 470 4.17 -17.95 -3.09
CA ILE A 470 2.93 -18.34 -2.38
C ILE A 470 1.78 -17.44 -2.83
N GLY A 471 1.98 -16.12 -2.88
CA GLY A 471 0.98 -15.15 -3.32
C GLY A 471 0.42 -15.46 -4.71
N LEU A 472 1.29 -15.80 -5.69
CA LEU A 472 0.87 -16.20 -7.05
C LEU A 472 -0.06 -17.42 -7.04
N SER A 473 0.14 -18.36 -6.13
CA SER A 473 -0.70 -19.54 -6.01
C SER A 473 -2.01 -19.24 -5.28
N LEU A 474 -1.92 -18.49 -4.18
CA LEU A 474 -3.08 -18.17 -3.36
C LEU A 474 -4.06 -17.21 -4.06
N GLU A 475 -3.56 -16.25 -4.85
CA GLU A 475 -4.39 -15.36 -5.65
C GLU A 475 -5.32 -16.14 -6.59
N ARG A 476 -4.80 -17.17 -7.27
CA ARG A 476 -5.60 -18.05 -8.15
C ARG A 476 -6.70 -18.78 -7.40
N LEU A 477 -6.45 -19.17 -6.16
CA LEU A 477 -7.42 -19.85 -5.31
C LEU A 477 -8.47 -18.87 -4.75
N LEU A 478 -8.05 -17.66 -4.36
CA LEU A 478 -8.94 -16.65 -3.77
C LEU A 478 -9.76 -15.88 -4.80
N GLY A 479 -9.27 -15.77 -6.05
CA GLY A 479 -10.02 -15.24 -7.20
C GLY A 479 -10.27 -13.72 -7.21
N GLY A 480 -9.69 -12.97 -6.27
CA GLY A 480 -9.86 -11.52 -6.20
C GLY A 480 -11.28 -11.07 -5.79
N VAL A 481 -11.56 -9.79 -5.95
CA VAL A 481 -12.89 -9.19 -5.72
C VAL A 481 -13.34 -8.43 -6.96
N GLU A 482 -14.64 -8.35 -7.18
CA GLU A 482 -15.22 -7.52 -8.22
C GLU A 482 -14.74 -6.07 -8.07
N PRO A 483 -14.31 -5.41 -9.15
CA PRO A 483 -13.87 -4.02 -9.09
C PRO A 483 -15.01 -3.11 -8.62
N PRO A 484 -14.67 -1.91 -8.10
CA PRO A 484 -15.68 -0.92 -7.78
C PRO A 484 -16.50 -0.57 -9.02
N ALA A 485 -17.82 -0.35 -8.84
CA ALA A 485 -18.71 -0.02 -9.93
C ALA A 485 -18.25 1.26 -10.63
N VAL A 486 -18.13 1.21 -11.95
CA VAL A 486 -17.77 2.37 -12.76
C VAL A 486 -18.89 3.41 -12.61
N ARG A 487 -18.54 4.62 -12.23
CA ARG A 487 -19.47 5.75 -12.21
C ARG A 487 -19.67 6.25 -13.63
N ALA A 488 -20.92 6.50 -13.95
CA ALA A 488 -21.33 7.08 -15.24
C ALA A 488 -20.92 8.56 -15.32
#